data_4fd69c66205bdb3464b626923acfde2d
#
_entry.id   4fd69c66205bdb3464b626923acfde2d
#
_cell.length_a   1.000
_cell.length_b   1.000
_cell.length_c   1.000
_cell.angle_alpha   90.00
_cell.angle_beta   90.00
_cell.angle_gamma   90.00
#
_symmetry.space_group_name_H-M   'P 1'
#
loop_
_entity.id
_entity.type
_entity.pdbx_description
1 polymer ?
#
loop_
_entity_poly.entity_id
_entity_poly.type
_entity_poly.pdbx_seq_one_letter_code
_entity_poly.pdbx_strand_id
1 'polypeptide(L)'
;MADEVQEVLVSVNPSITILSGHNESKVSSRAGYFLVPCNVDSPDPPSAAAVIPIPATQADLQVNFDKSWSGSPKLWRRWVEKLRPRHEAAWQEIGILDGVVTSTWRFNRDENVLLEIAKFWSPRTNTFIFPWGEATVTLEDLAVLGGLPVLGSCVREKPTPVVQEDVNELKIVRCNLNASKYKKPTFSGWVKYFLEDIPTDSKGERIEHAAFLSMWLSMFVLKEAPFDVVQPNVFDIAVQMVHGKGMALAPAALASLYRDLSSLKRHIICNNQEKFVVGTPLNVLQLWIWERFPALRPKRAVSFLEGRNLPTRAARWGNVQTRLDSSDVRGELESPTRFEWMPYGSTNVGLHGSWVSGDDIVRSKELQSFARYIRASYLIGMYCTEKYHPHRVARQLGFDQDMPATFPRIRSSWKESWRRYDLNPQRITFFVPDSQPGITKDYMKWWKEFRCATDTSKKRMAAVIQEGASSSTDPGIKRQRQDTQVSVS
;
A
#
# COMPACT_ATOMS: atom_id res chain seq x y z
N MET A 1 21.17 -5.06 32.94
CA MET A 1 21.04 -4.28 31.70
C MET A 1 21.34 -5.27 30.59
N ALA A 2 20.35 -5.67 29.84
CA ALA A 2 20.57 -6.57 28.70
C ALA A 2 21.40 -5.79 27.68
N ASP A 3 22.53 -6.36 27.25
CA ASP A 3 23.33 -5.85 26.14
C ASP A 3 22.42 -5.71 24.92
N GLU A 4 22.09 -4.48 24.60
CA GLU A 4 21.15 -4.18 23.54
C GLU A 4 21.89 -4.19 22.22
N VAL A 5 21.75 -5.30 21.51
CA VAL A 5 22.43 -5.62 20.26
C VAL A 5 22.15 -4.56 19.18
N GLN A 6 23.23 -4.11 18.52
CA GLN A 6 23.16 -3.24 17.34
C GLN A 6 22.52 -4.01 16.16
N GLU A 7 21.55 -3.40 15.51
CA GLU A 7 20.88 -3.99 14.35
C GLU A 7 21.51 -3.46 13.05
N VAL A 8 22.10 -4.35 12.25
CA VAL A 8 22.66 -4.04 10.93
C VAL A 8 21.63 -4.41 9.87
N LEU A 9 21.17 -3.44 9.09
CA LEU A 9 20.12 -3.63 8.09
C LEU A 9 20.63 -4.08 6.72
N VAL A 10 21.93 -3.98 6.46
CA VAL A 10 22.56 -4.30 5.17
C VAL A 10 23.74 -5.24 5.39
N SER A 11 23.74 -6.37 4.74
CA SER A 11 24.92 -7.24 4.63
C SER A 11 25.74 -6.89 3.40
N VAL A 12 27.06 -6.98 3.52
CA VAL A 12 27.99 -6.68 2.43
C VAL A 12 28.80 -7.93 2.09
N ASN A 13 28.76 -8.33 0.82
CA ASN A 13 29.68 -9.32 0.28
C ASN A 13 30.75 -8.56 -0.53
N PRO A 14 32.03 -8.57 -0.12
CA PRO A 14 33.06 -7.73 -0.72
C PRO A 14 33.38 -8.10 -2.18
N SER A 15 33.08 -9.33 -2.60
CA SER A 15 33.32 -9.79 -3.98
C SER A 15 32.30 -10.84 -4.39
N ILE A 16 31.33 -10.42 -5.17
CA ILE A 16 30.28 -11.28 -5.69
C ILE A 16 29.96 -10.93 -7.15
N THR A 17 29.53 -11.91 -7.94
CA THR A 17 29.05 -11.66 -9.30
C THR A 17 27.63 -11.12 -9.26
N ILE A 18 27.46 -9.90 -9.75
CA ILE A 18 26.16 -9.23 -9.90
C ILE A 18 25.80 -9.14 -11.38
N LEU A 19 24.56 -9.51 -11.67
CA LEU A 19 23.93 -9.37 -12.98
C LEU A 19 23.04 -8.13 -12.97
N SER A 20 23.21 -7.27 -13.94
CA SER A 20 22.49 -5.99 -14.01
C SER A 20 22.19 -5.59 -15.47
N GLY A 21 21.57 -4.44 -15.67
CA GLY A 21 21.18 -3.94 -16.97
C GLY A 21 19.95 -4.61 -17.54
N HIS A 22 19.69 -4.35 -18.82
CA HIS A 22 18.55 -4.90 -19.54
C HIS A 22 18.67 -6.42 -19.67
N ASN A 23 17.66 -7.18 -19.20
CA ASN A 23 17.64 -8.64 -19.15
C ASN A 23 18.86 -9.26 -18.45
N GLU A 24 19.40 -8.60 -17.42
CA GLU A 24 20.57 -9.05 -16.63
C GLU A 24 21.80 -9.36 -17.51
N SER A 25 21.93 -8.64 -18.63
CA SER A 25 22.97 -8.90 -19.64
C SER A 25 24.37 -8.43 -19.22
N LYS A 26 24.47 -7.50 -18.28
CA LYS A 26 25.73 -6.97 -17.79
C LYS A 26 26.19 -7.73 -16.55
N VAL A 27 27.33 -8.40 -16.66
CA VAL A 27 27.97 -9.16 -15.56
C VAL A 27 29.09 -8.32 -14.96
N SER A 28 29.09 -8.14 -13.66
CA SER A 28 30.16 -7.44 -12.94
C SER A 28 30.54 -8.19 -11.67
N SER A 29 31.84 -8.21 -11.34
CA SER A 29 32.32 -8.66 -10.03
C SER A 29 32.62 -7.42 -9.19
N ARG A 30 31.87 -7.24 -8.10
CA ARG A 30 31.96 -6.08 -7.20
C ARG A 30 31.45 -6.41 -5.83
N ALA A 31 31.57 -5.47 -4.90
CA ALA A 31 30.83 -5.58 -3.64
C ALA A 31 29.31 -5.61 -3.90
N GLY A 32 28.64 -6.55 -3.24
CA GLY A 32 27.19 -6.69 -3.24
C GLY A 32 26.60 -6.23 -1.91
N TYR A 33 25.48 -5.52 -1.96
CA TYR A 33 24.80 -4.92 -0.79
C TYR A 33 23.38 -5.45 -0.71
N PHE A 34 23.08 -6.18 0.36
CA PHE A 34 21.83 -6.93 0.49
C PHE A 34 21.07 -6.53 1.74
N LEU A 35 19.76 -6.35 1.61
CA LEU A 35 18.89 -6.11 2.76
C LEU A 35 18.78 -7.36 3.62
N VAL A 36 19.04 -7.22 4.91
CA VAL A 36 19.00 -8.32 5.86
C VAL A 36 17.56 -8.52 6.34
N PRO A 37 16.96 -9.70 6.13
CA PRO A 37 15.67 -10.01 6.74
C PRO A 37 15.87 -10.29 8.23
N CYS A 38 14.95 -9.79 9.06
CA CYS A 38 15.00 -10.04 10.50
C CYS A 38 14.86 -11.52 10.83
N ASN A 39 15.85 -12.11 11.54
CA ASN A 39 15.87 -13.50 12.04
C ASN A 39 15.65 -14.52 10.93
N VAL A 40 16.68 -14.75 10.14
CA VAL A 40 16.65 -15.68 9.02
C VAL A 40 17.25 -17.02 9.41
N ASP A 41 16.43 -18.05 9.45
CA ASP A 41 16.93 -19.42 9.68
C ASP A 41 17.17 -20.19 8.39
N SER A 42 16.55 -19.77 7.27
CA SER A 42 16.74 -20.48 5.97
C SER A 42 16.18 -19.64 4.79
N PRO A 43 16.73 -19.84 3.57
CA PRO A 43 16.14 -19.32 2.34
C PRO A 43 14.69 -19.77 2.17
N ASP A 44 13.84 -18.91 1.60
CA ASP A 44 12.46 -19.27 1.25
C ASP A 44 12.49 -20.23 0.04
N PRO A 45 12.08 -21.49 0.20
CA PRO A 45 12.17 -22.45 -0.90
C PRO A 45 11.25 -22.01 -2.06
N PRO A 46 11.62 -22.33 -3.31
CA PRO A 46 10.75 -22.12 -4.45
C PRO A 46 9.41 -22.84 -4.22
N SER A 47 8.34 -22.10 -4.12
CA SER A 47 7.01 -22.67 -3.85
C SER A 47 5.97 -22.14 -4.82
N ALA A 48 5.40 -23.03 -5.61
CA ALA A 48 4.28 -22.74 -6.51
C ALA A 48 3.05 -22.21 -5.78
N ALA A 49 2.93 -22.44 -4.48
CA ALA A 49 1.83 -21.92 -3.65
C ALA A 49 1.81 -20.38 -3.51
N ALA A 50 2.91 -19.69 -3.88
CA ALA A 50 2.94 -18.23 -3.90
C ALA A 50 2.12 -17.64 -5.07
N VAL A 51 1.95 -18.41 -6.17
CA VAL A 51 1.19 -18.00 -7.35
C VAL A 51 -0.04 -18.88 -7.48
N ILE A 52 -1.20 -18.32 -7.18
CA ILE A 52 -2.46 -19.01 -7.38
C ILE A 52 -2.92 -18.73 -8.81
N PRO A 53 -3.13 -19.76 -9.66
CA PRO A 53 -3.62 -19.58 -11.02
C PRO A 53 -4.98 -18.90 -11.02
N ILE A 54 -5.20 -18.00 -11.99
CA ILE A 54 -6.50 -17.38 -12.21
C ILE A 54 -7.21 -18.19 -13.30
N PRO A 55 -8.48 -18.58 -13.11
CA PRO A 55 -9.26 -19.23 -14.15
C PRO A 55 -9.28 -18.40 -15.45
N ALA A 56 -9.18 -19.08 -16.60
CA ALA A 56 -9.15 -18.42 -17.91
C ALA A 56 -10.49 -17.72 -18.25
N THR A 57 -11.60 -18.24 -17.72
CA THR A 57 -12.94 -17.69 -17.93
C THR A 57 -13.28 -16.72 -16.80
N GLN A 58 -13.08 -15.44 -17.06
CA GLN A 58 -13.53 -14.33 -16.21
C GLN A 58 -14.79 -13.68 -16.79
N ALA A 59 -15.83 -14.46 -17.09
CA ALA A 59 -17.14 -13.89 -17.38
C ALA A 59 -17.71 -13.32 -16.05
N ASP A 60 -18.01 -12.03 -16.05
CA ASP A 60 -18.82 -11.34 -15.04
C ASP A 60 -18.24 -11.13 -13.62
N LEU A 61 -16.93 -10.87 -13.50
CA LEU A 61 -16.37 -10.47 -12.20
C LEU A 61 -16.98 -9.12 -11.74
N GLN A 62 -17.81 -9.14 -10.70
CA GLN A 62 -18.49 -7.97 -10.15
C GLN A 62 -17.60 -7.24 -9.13
N VAL A 63 -16.60 -6.49 -9.62
CA VAL A 63 -15.80 -5.60 -8.78
C VAL A 63 -16.29 -4.17 -8.93
N ASN A 64 -16.68 -3.57 -7.81
CA ASN A 64 -17.06 -2.17 -7.75
C ASN A 64 -16.02 -1.39 -6.96
N PHE A 65 -15.47 -0.39 -7.60
CA PHE A 65 -14.59 0.54 -6.93
C PHE A 65 -15.41 1.66 -6.26
N ASP A 66 -15.06 2.00 -5.04
CA ASP A 66 -15.74 3.08 -4.35
C ASP A 66 -15.69 4.39 -5.16
N LYS A 67 -16.85 5.02 -5.32
CA LYS A 67 -17.03 6.24 -6.14
C LYS A 67 -16.37 7.48 -5.51
N SER A 68 -16.09 7.49 -4.22
CA SER A 68 -15.49 8.64 -3.54
C SER A 68 -14.04 8.92 -3.98
N TRP A 69 -13.40 7.95 -4.66
CA TRP A 69 -12.07 8.17 -5.22
C TRP A 69 -12.03 9.18 -6.39
N SER A 70 -13.10 9.25 -7.21
CA SER A 70 -13.05 9.92 -8.52
C SER A 70 -12.91 11.44 -8.50
N GLY A 71 -12.75 12.06 -7.36
CA GLY A 71 -12.47 13.48 -7.28
C GLY A 71 -12.47 14.04 -5.88
N SER A 72 -11.53 14.94 -5.64
CA SER A 72 -11.66 15.84 -4.49
C SER A 72 -12.95 16.65 -4.65
N PRO A 73 -13.93 16.52 -3.75
CA PRO A 73 -15.14 17.34 -3.82
C PRO A 73 -14.75 18.81 -3.81
N LYS A 74 -15.45 19.66 -4.56
CA LYS A 74 -15.21 21.12 -4.54
C LYS A 74 -15.21 21.67 -3.12
N LEU A 75 -16.10 21.17 -2.26
CA LEU A 75 -16.18 21.54 -0.85
C LEU A 75 -14.93 21.14 -0.06
N TRP A 76 -14.30 20.00 -0.37
CA TRP A 76 -13.06 19.57 0.28
C TRP A 76 -11.92 20.57 -0.02
N ARG A 77 -11.71 20.92 -1.29
CA ARG A 77 -10.70 21.92 -1.66
C ARG A 77 -10.91 23.23 -0.93
N ARG A 78 -12.15 23.74 -0.91
CA ARG A 78 -12.50 24.97 -0.18
C ARG A 78 -12.18 24.87 1.30
N TRP A 79 -12.38 23.71 1.90
CA TRP A 79 -12.07 23.50 3.32
C TRP A 79 -10.56 23.45 3.57
N VAL A 80 -9.79 22.79 2.70
CA VAL A 80 -8.32 22.84 2.73
C VAL A 80 -7.82 24.28 2.60
N GLU A 81 -8.34 25.04 1.62
CA GLU A 81 -7.97 26.45 1.39
C GLU A 81 -8.30 27.34 2.60
N LYS A 82 -9.41 27.08 3.29
CA LYS A 82 -9.82 27.80 4.52
C LYS A 82 -8.86 27.50 5.68
N LEU A 83 -8.49 26.23 5.89
CA LEU A 83 -7.74 25.81 7.08
C LEU A 83 -6.22 25.91 6.91
N ARG A 84 -5.72 25.76 5.69
CA ARG A 84 -4.27 25.75 5.41
C ARG A 84 -3.52 26.93 6.00
N PRO A 85 -3.94 28.20 5.85
CA PRO A 85 -3.19 29.34 6.39
C PRO A 85 -3.01 29.31 7.91
N ARG A 86 -3.94 28.65 8.63
CA ARG A 86 -3.90 28.54 10.10
C ARG A 86 -3.13 27.33 10.61
N HIS A 87 -3.11 26.24 9.84
CA HIS A 87 -2.63 24.95 10.30
C HIS A 87 -1.45 24.38 9.50
N GLU A 88 -0.96 25.10 8.46
CA GLU A 88 0.11 24.59 7.59
C GLU A 88 1.39 24.22 8.36
N ALA A 89 1.81 25.09 9.29
CA ALA A 89 2.99 24.82 10.12
C ALA A 89 2.81 23.56 10.99
N ALA A 90 1.65 23.39 11.62
CA ALA A 90 1.34 22.21 12.41
C ALA A 90 1.29 20.93 11.54
N TRP A 91 0.70 21.00 10.35
CA TRP A 91 0.68 19.88 9.41
C TRP A 91 2.07 19.51 8.93
N GLN A 92 2.96 20.50 8.73
CA GLN A 92 4.35 20.26 8.35
C GLN A 92 5.13 19.62 9.49
N GLU A 93 4.95 20.08 10.73
CA GLU A 93 5.61 19.54 11.92
C GLU A 93 5.30 18.05 12.11
N ILE A 94 4.02 17.65 12.01
CA ILE A 94 3.58 16.26 12.13
C ILE A 94 3.69 15.47 10.81
N GLY A 95 4.19 16.08 9.73
CA GLY A 95 4.55 15.43 8.47
C GLY A 95 3.36 15.06 7.57
N ILE A 96 2.21 15.74 7.66
CA ILE A 96 1.02 15.43 6.84
C ILE A 96 0.69 16.46 5.76
N LEU A 97 1.42 17.58 5.70
CA LEU A 97 1.11 18.67 4.77
C LEU A 97 1.01 18.18 3.32
N ASP A 98 1.98 17.40 2.88
CA ASP A 98 2.02 16.87 1.51
C ASP A 98 0.84 15.92 1.23
N GLY A 99 0.45 15.11 2.21
CA GLY A 99 -0.70 14.23 2.10
C GLY A 99 -2.02 15.00 2.00
N VAL A 100 -2.18 16.05 2.81
CA VAL A 100 -3.35 16.94 2.74
C VAL A 100 -3.41 17.65 1.40
N VAL A 101 -2.28 18.21 0.93
CA VAL A 101 -2.22 18.90 -0.37
C VAL A 101 -2.47 17.92 -1.52
N THR A 102 -1.89 16.72 -1.48
CA THR A 102 -2.10 15.67 -2.49
C THR A 102 -3.58 15.28 -2.59
N SER A 103 -4.31 15.26 -1.48
CA SER A 103 -5.74 14.94 -1.46
C SER A 103 -6.63 15.95 -2.19
N THR A 104 -6.12 17.14 -2.52
CA THR A 104 -6.85 18.15 -3.32
C THR A 104 -6.80 17.88 -4.83
N TRP A 105 -5.91 17.01 -5.29
CA TRP A 105 -5.79 16.65 -6.69
C TRP A 105 -6.79 15.55 -7.07
N ARG A 106 -7.27 15.61 -8.31
CA ARG A 106 -8.14 14.57 -8.87
C ARG A 106 -7.29 13.57 -9.63
N PHE A 107 -7.38 12.28 -9.25
CA PHE A 107 -6.79 11.18 -9.98
C PHE A 107 -7.91 10.37 -10.65
N ASN A 108 -7.93 10.36 -11.98
CA ASN A 108 -8.90 9.54 -12.70
C ASN A 108 -8.48 8.09 -12.60
N ARG A 109 -9.41 7.24 -12.17
CA ARG A 109 -9.18 5.83 -11.96
C ARG A 109 -9.19 5.07 -13.28
N ASP A 110 -8.21 4.20 -13.46
CA ASP A 110 -8.17 3.19 -14.50
C ASP A 110 -8.43 1.82 -13.88
N GLU A 111 -9.68 1.36 -13.94
CA GLU A 111 -10.12 0.10 -13.32
C GLU A 111 -9.46 -1.10 -13.98
N ASN A 112 -9.20 -1.05 -15.30
CA ASN A 112 -8.56 -2.13 -16.03
C ASN A 112 -7.13 -2.36 -15.53
N VAL A 113 -6.35 -1.30 -15.38
CA VAL A 113 -4.98 -1.37 -14.86
C VAL A 113 -4.95 -1.96 -13.46
N LEU A 114 -5.87 -1.53 -12.59
CA LEU A 114 -5.95 -2.01 -11.21
C LEU A 114 -6.38 -3.46 -11.10
N LEU A 115 -7.31 -3.92 -11.94
CA LEU A 115 -7.73 -5.32 -11.98
C LEU A 115 -6.64 -6.22 -12.57
N GLU A 116 -5.98 -5.78 -13.64
CA GLU A 116 -4.91 -6.58 -14.26
C GLU A 116 -3.73 -6.77 -13.30
N ILE A 117 -3.26 -5.70 -12.64
CA ILE A 117 -2.14 -5.84 -11.71
C ILE A 117 -2.50 -6.69 -10.48
N ALA A 118 -3.74 -6.63 -9.97
CA ALA A 118 -4.20 -7.43 -8.86
C ALA A 118 -4.10 -8.95 -9.14
N LYS A 119 -4.11 -9.35 -10.40
CA LYS A 119 -3.92 -10.75 -10.81
C LYS A 119 -2.51 -11.26 -10.50
N PHE A 120 -1.50 -10.39 -10.44
CA PHE A 120 -0.12 -10.75 -10.09
C PHE A 120 0.14 -10.76 -8.57
N TRP A 121 -0.80 -10.27 -7.76
CA TRP A 121 -0.64 -10.20 -6.31
C TRP A 121 -0.49 -11.56 -5.65
N SER A 122 0.46 -11.69 -4.73
CA SER A 122 0.68 -12.85 -3.87
C SER A 122 0.42 -12.50 -2.40
N PRO A 123 -0.68 -12.98 -1.79
CA PRO A 123 -0.96 -12.76 -0.37
C PRO A 123 0.07 -13.40 0.57
N ARG A 124 0.87 -14.33 0.09
CA ARG A 124 1.92 -15.00 0.88
C ARG A 124 3.13 -14.11 1.09
N THR A 125 3.52 -13.39 0.04
CA THR A 125 4.73 -12.56 0.00
C THR A 125 4.44 -11.08 0.17
N ASN A 126 3.18 -10.63 0.00
CA ASN A 126 2.78 -9.24 -0.10
C ASN A 126 3.52 -8.51 -1.24
N THR A 127 3.71 -9.22 -2.36
CA THR A 127 4.34 -8.70 -3.58
C THR A 127 3.53 -9.07 -4.81
N PHE A 128 3.72 -8.34 -5.89
CA PHE A 128 3.30 -8.73 -7.24
C PHE A 128 4.38 -9.64 -7.82
N ILE A 129 3.97 -10.81 -8.31
CA ILE A 129 4.85 -11.81 -8.92
C ILE A 129 4.69 -11.73 -10.44
N PHE A 130 5.58 -10.99 -11.07
CA PHE A 130 5.62 -10.85 -12.52
C PHE A 130 6.48 -11.96 -13.16
N PRO A 131 6.43 -12.17 -14.50
CA PRO A 131 7.33 -13.10 -15.17
C PRO A 131 8.82 -12.81 -14.99
N TRP A 132 9.17 -11.56 -14.75
CA TRP A 132 10.54 -11.05 -14.68
C TRP A 132 11.06 -10.81 -13.25
N GLY A 133 10.23 -10.94 -12.22
CA GLY A 133 10.65 -10.72 -10.82
C GLY A 133 9.50 -10.30 -9.91
N GLU A 134 9.85 -9.95 -8.69
CA GLU A 134 8.92 -9.42 -7.71
C GLU A 134 9.04 -7.90 -7.62
N ALA A 135 7.89 -7.24 -7.43
CA ALA A 135 7.81 -5.82 -7.09
C ALA A 135 6.60 -5.58 -6.17
N THR A 136 6.61 -4.51 -5.39
CA THR A 136 5.48 -4.14 -4.55
C THR A 136 5.46 -2.64 -4.25
N VAL A 137 4.32 -2.14 -3.78
CA VAL A 137 4.24 -0.82 -3.16
C VAL A 137 4.98 -0.87 -1.82
N THR A 138 5.88 0.06 -1.58
CA THR A 138 6.73 0.13 -0.39
C THR A 138 6.35 1.30 0.52
N LEU A 139 6.95 1.38 1.71
CA LEU A 139 6.80 2.55 2.59
C LEU A 139 7.33 3.84 1.93
N GLU A 140 8.37 3.74 1.10
CA GLU A 140 8.88 4.88 0.33
C GLU A 140 7.81 5.41 -0.64
N ASP A 141 7.10 4.52 -1.34
CA ASP A 141 6.04 4.91 -2.26
C ASP A 141 4.90 5.65 -1.52
N LEU A 142 4.51 5.18 -0.31
CA LEU A 142 3.50 5.85 0.51
C LEU A 142 3.95 7.24 0.98
N ALA A 143 5.22 7.39 1.31
CA ALA A 143 5.79 8.67 1.69
C ALA A 143 5.87 9.63 0.49
N VAL A 144 6.44 9.19 -0.64
CA VAL A 144 6.70 10.04 -1.81
C VAL A 144 5.43 10.38 -2.62
N LEU A 145 4.55 9.38 -2.82
CA LEU A 145 3.32 9.56 -3.61
C LEU A 145 2.12 9.94 -2.75
N GLY A 146 2.02 9.36 -1.56
CA GLY A 146 0.92 9.63 -0.65
C GLY A 146 1.13 10.86 0.24
N GLY A 147 2.37 11.30 0.43
CA GLY A 147 2.72 12.34 1.40
C GLY A 147 2.38 11.89 2.83
N LEU A 148 2.53 10.59 3.13
CA LEU A 148 2.16 10.01 4.41
C LEU A 148 3.38 9.78 5.29
N PRO A 149 3.34 10.21 6.58
CA PRO A 149 4.47 10.03 7.48
C PRO A 149 4.70 8.55 7.81
N VAL A 150 5.96 8.16 7.77
CA VAL A 150 6.46 6.83 8.16
C VAL A 150 6.80 6.81 9.66
N LEU A 151 7.19 7.96 10.18
CA LEU A 151 7.54 8.18 11.57
C LEU A 151 6.30 8.61 12.39
N GLY A 152 6.34 8.36 13.68
CA GLY A 152 5.29 8.76 14.60
C GLY A 152 4.71 7.59 15.39
N SER A 153 3.64 7.83 16.11
CA SER A 153 2.96 6.84 16.96
C SER A 153 2.07 5.88 16.17
N CYS A 154 1.78 4.73 16.78
CA CYS A 154 0.86 3.76 16.19
C CYS A 154 -0.57 4.28 16.11
N VAL A 155 -1.24 4.06 14.97
CA VAL A 155 -2.65 4.43 14.76
C VAL A 155 -3.63 3.73 15.73
N ARG A 156 -3.20 2.68 16.42
CA ARG A 156 -4.00 1.95 17.43
C ARG A 156 -3.77 2.45 18.86
N GLU A 157 -2.91 3.42 19.05
CA GLU A 157 -2.72 4.03 20.37
C GLU A 157 -3.95 4.84 20.76
N LYS A 158 -4.32 4.68 22.05
CA LYS A 158 -5.46 5.40 22.60
C LYS A 158 -5.06 6.82 23.01
N PRO A 159 -5.93 7.80 22.85
CA PRO A 159 -5.71 9.15 23.33
C PRO A 159 -5.63 9.19 24.86
N THR A 160 -4.90 10.18 25.39
CA THR A 160 -4.89 10.47 26.83
C THR A 160 -6.28 10.99 27.28
N PRO A 161 -6.61 10.93 28.58
CA PRO A 161 -7.89 11.42 29.09
C PRO A 161 -8.22 12.85 28.68
N VAL A 162 -7.22 13.76 28.66
CA VAL A 162 -7.40 15.17 28.27
C VAL A 162 -7.84 15.29 26.80
N VAL A 163 -7.25 14.49 25.92
CA VAL A 163 -7.57 14.49 24.48
C VAL A 163 -8.90 13.78 24.19
N GLN A 164 -9.35 12.90 25.11
CA GLN A 164 -10.59 12.13 24.96
C GLN A 164 -11.85 13.00 24.92
N GLU A 165 -11.84 14.20 25.51
CA GLU A 165 -12.97 15.12 25.46
C GLU A 165 -13.27 15.57 24.04
N ASP A 166 -12.25 15.95 23.26
CA ASP A 166 -12.42 16.35 21.86
C ASP A 166 -12.94 15.19 20.99
N VAL A 167 -12.52 13.96 21.30
CA VAL A 167 -13.08 12.74 20.64
C VAL A 167 -14.58 12.59 20.93
N ASN A 168 -15.01 12.86 22.16
CA ASN A 168 -16.41 12.78 22.54
C ASN A 168 -17.23 13.87 21.85
N GLU A 169 -16.70 15.10 21.73
CA GLU A 169 -17.33 16.17 20.96
C GLU A 169 -17.56 15.80 19.49
N LEU A 170 -16.55 15.21 18.82
CA LEU A 170 -16.73 14.70 17.46
C LEU A 170 -17.81 13.62 17.35
N LYS A 171 -17.92 12.75 18.35
CA LYS A 171 -19.00 11.74 18.41
C LYS A 171 -20.37 12.40 18.55
N ILE A 172 -20.49 13.46 19.38
CA ILE A 172 -21.73 14.24 19.54
C ILE A 172 -22.11 14.91 18.21
N VAL A 173 -21.17 15.58 17.54
CA VAL A 173 -21.40 16.19 16.22
C VAL A 173 -21.87 15.13 15.21
N ARG A 174 -21.25 13.96 15.20
CA ARG A 174 -21.65 12.86 14.32
C ARG A 174 -23.07 12.36 14.63
N CYS A 175 -23.45 12.25 15.90
CA CYS A 175 -24.82 11.91 16.32
C CYS A 175 -25.83 12.96 15.89
N ASN A 176 -25.52 14.25 16.08
CA ASN A 176 -26.37 15.36 15.66
C ASN A 176 -26.60 15.37 14.15
N LEU A 177 -25.57 15.08 13.34
CA LEU A 177 -25.71 14.93 11.90
C LEU A 177 -26.61 13.77 11.50
N ASN A 178 -26.57 12.64 12.22
CA ASN A 178 -27.48 11.51 12.00
C ASN A 178 -28.93 11.87 12.27
N ALA A 179 -29.19 12.69 13.29
CA ALA A 179 -30.52 13.18 13.65
C ALA A 179 -31.04 14.36 12.79
N SER A 180 -30.15 15.00 12.02
CA SER A 180 -30.44 16.17 11.20
C SER A 180 -31.03 15.82 9.83
N LYS A 181 -31.31 16.86 9.03
CA LYS A 181 -31.67 16.73 7.60
C LYS A 181 -30.70 15.89 6.76
N TYR A 182 -29.46 15.75 7.19
CA TYR A 182 -28.41 14.96 6.49
C TYR A 182 -28.56 13.44 6.70
N LYS A 183 -29.23 12.99 7.76
CA LYS A 183 -29.50 11.57 8.10
C LYS A 183 -28.28 10.66 8.24
N LYS A 184 -27.11 11.08 7.73
CA LYS A 184 -25.82 10.36 7.78
C LYS A 184 -24.68 11.37 7.80
N PRO A 185 -23.54 11.08 8.44
CA PRO A 185 -22.33 11.88 8.38
C PRO A 185 -21.58 11.67 7.08
N THR A 186 -22.25 11.83 5.93
CA THR A 186 -21.64 11.76 4.62
C THR A 186 -20.55 12.81 4.48
N PHE A 187 -19.55 12.58 3.63
CA PHE A 187 -18.49 13.58 3.42
C PHE A 187 -19.03 14.95 3.06
N SER A 188 -20.05 15.02 2.21
CA SER A 188 -20.68 16.30 1.84
C SER A 188 -21.43 16.94 2.99
N GLY A 189 -22.20 16.18 3.78
CA GLY A 189 -22.92 16.65 4.96
C GLY A 189 -21.96 17.13 6.05
N TRP A 190 -20.88 16.39 6.29
CA TRP A 190 -19.85 16.72 7.25
C TRP A 190 -19.16 18.05 6.94
N VAL A 191 -18.70 18.23 5.67
CA VAL A 191 -18.05 19.49 5.26
C VAL A 191 -19.01 20.68 5.35
N LYS A 192 -20.25 20.52 4.89
CA LYS A 192 -21.25 21.61 4.96
C LYS A 192 -21.51 22.06 6.39
N TYR A 193 -21.70 21.12 7.31
CA TYR A 193 -21.89 21.44 8.73
C TYR A 193 -20.72 22.28 9.25
N PHE A 194 -19.48 21.91 8.98
CA PHE A 194 -18.30 22.64 9.47
C PHE A 194 -17.95 23.90 8.68
N LEU A 195 -18.50 24.13 7.50
CA LEU A 195 -18.36 25.39 6.76
C LEU A 195 -19.41 26.43 7.13
N GLU A 196 -20.60 25.99 7.60
CA GLU A 196 -21.77 26.84 7.78
C GLU A 196 -22.08 27.19 9.25
N ASP A 197 -21.79 26.29 10.22
CA ASP A 197 -22.43 26.31 11.55
C ASP A 197 -21.44 26.23 12.75
N ILE A 198 -20.19 26.69 12.65
CA ILE A 198 -19.24 26.53 13.77
C ILE A 198 -19.10 27.76 14.63
N PRO A 199 -19.05 27.59 15.99
CA PRO A 199 -18.58 28.60 16.90
C PRO A 199 -17.15 29.04 16.56
N THR A 200 -16.89 30.35 16.55
CA THR A 200 -15.58 30.95 16.24
C THR A 200 -14.65 31.02 17.46
N ASP A 201 -14.97 30.31 18.53
CA ASP A 201 -14.11 30.24 19.72
C ASP A 201 -13.00 29.21 19.53
N SER A 202 -11.99 29.23 20.39
CA SER A 202 -10.82 28.36 20.32
C SER A 202 -11.16 26.86 20.43
N LYS A 203 -12.27 26.51 21.10
CA LYS A 203 -12.76 25.12 21.16
C LYS A 203 -13.37 24.72 19.83
N GLY A 204 -14.19 25.56 19.23
CA GLY A 204 -14.82 25.34 17.93
C GLY A 204 -13.78 25.19 16.82
N GLU A 205 -12.73 26.03 16.79
CA GLU A 205 -11.64 25.93 15.85
C GLU A 205 -10.87 24.62 15.98
N ARG A 206 -10.62 24.15 17.20
CA ARG A 206 -9.94 22.87 17.45
C ARG A 206 -10.79 21.69 17.00
N ILE A 207 -12.10 21.72 17.25
CA ILE A 207 -13.04 20.68 16.81
C ILE A 207 -13.20 20.70 15.29
N GLU A 208 -13.23 21.87 14.64
CA GLU A 208 -13.20 21.98 13.17
C GLU A 208 -11.95 21.31 12.59
N HIS A 209 -10.78 21.58 13.17
CA HIS A 209 -9.53 20.99 12.72
C HIS A 209 -9.53 19.45 12.89
N ALA A 210 -10.04 18.96 14.03
CA ALA A 210 -10.17 17.53 14.28
C ALA A 210 -11.17 16.86 13.32
N ALA A 211 -12.27 17.51 13.02
CA ALA A 211 -13.25 17.05 12.04
C ALA A 211 -12.69 17.02 10.61
N PHE A 212 -11.90 18.04 10.25
CA PHE A 212 -11.19 18.07 8.97
C PHE A 212 -10.23 16.89 8.82
N LEU A 213 -9.37 16.65 9.82
CA LEU A 213 -8.45 15.51 9.80
C LEU A 213 -9.19 14.16 9.81
N SER A 214 -10.32 14.07 10.53
CA SER A 214 -11.16 12.87 10.54
C SER A 214 -11.70 12.54 9.15
N MET A 215 -12.15 13.56 8.40
CA MET A 215 -12.59 13.37 7.03
C MET A 215 -11.42 13.00 6.09
N TRP A 216 -10.29 13.69 6.22
CA TRP A 216 -9.09 13.38 5.44
C TRP A 216 -8.65 11.93 5.64
N LEU A 217 -8.57 11.47 6.88
CA LEU A 217 -8.23 10.09 7.22
C LEU A 217 -9.25 9.10 6.65
N SER A 218 -10.55 9.34 6.84
CA SER A 218 -11.61 8.44 6.37
C SER A 218 -11.71 8.36 4.84
N MET A 219 -11.41 9.44 4.13
CA MET A 219 -11.60 9.53 2.69
C MET A 219 -10.36 9.17 1.89
N PHE A 220 -9.16 9.49 2.40
CA PHE A 220 -7.93 9.43 1.62
C PHE A 220 -6.85 8.49 2.17
N VAL A 221 -6.86 8.17 3.48
CA VAL A 221 -5.73 7.49 4.12
C VAL A 221 -6.13 6.13 4.70
N LEU A 222 -7.13 6.09 5.59
CA LEU A 222 -7.56 4.91 6.36
C LEU A 222 -9.01 4.55 6.02
N LYS A 223 -9.28 4.32 4.74
CA LYS A 223 -10.62 4.04 4.25
C LYS A 223 -11.11 2.68 4.72
N GLU A 224 -12.32 2.67 5.27
CA GLU A 224 -13.04 1.47 5.69
C GLU A 224 -14.53 1.60 5.30
N ALA A 225 -15.19 0.46 5.16
CA ALA A 225 -16.61 0.45 4.86
C ALA A 225 -17.46 0.94 6.06
N PRO A 226 -18.55 1.68 5.84
CA PRO A 226 -19.03 2.24 4.58
C PRO A 226 -18.18 3.43 4.11
N PHE A 227 -17.86 3.48 2.80
CA PHE A 227 -16.86 4.37 2.21
C PHE A 227 -17.35 5.81 1.93
N ASP A 228 -18.61 6.11 2.19
CA ASP A 228 -19.28 7.37 1.87
C ASP A 228 -19.48 8.29 3.09
N VAL A 229 -18.99 7.87 4.27
CA VAL A 229 -19.18 8.59 5.55
C VAL A 229 -17.86 8.77 6.30
N VAL A 230 -17.84 9.78 7.17
CA VAL A 230 -16.72 9.95 8.12
C VAL A 230 -16.81 8.90 9.22
N GLN A 231 -15.74 8.15 9.37
CA GLN A 231 -15.67 7.02 10.28
C GLN A 231 -15.27 7.44 11.69
N PRO A 232 -15.96 6.96 12.75
CA PRO A 232 -15.63 7.33 14.13
C PRO A 232 -14.33 6.67 14.64
N ASN A 233 -13.86 5.63 14.00
CA ASN A 233 -12.63 4.91 14.35
C ASN A 233 -11.35 5.73 14.11
N VAL A 234 -11.42 6.79 13.26
CA VAL A 234 -10.29 7.69 13.03
C VAL A 234 -10.27 8.89 13.99
N PHE A 235 -11.30 9.10 14.81
CA PHE A 235 -11.38 10.27 15.70
C PHE A 235 -10.23 10.29 16.72
N ASP A 236 -9.91 9.14 17.31
CA ASP A 236 -8.78 8.99 18.23
C ASP A 236 -7.46 9.46 17.59
N ILE A 237 -7.26 9.15 16.30
CA ILE A 237 -6.06 9.54 15.54
C ILE A 237 -6.09 11.04 15.24
N ALA A 238 -7.19 11.52 14.65
CA ALA A 238 -7.34 12.91 14.23
C ALA A 238 -7.15 13.89 15.38
N VAL A 239 -7.75 13.61 16.54
CA VAL A 239 -7.64 14.47 17.73
C VAL A 239 -6.21 14.47 18.28
N GLN A 240 -5.54 13.29 18.35
CA GLN A 240 -4.13 13.25 18.76
C GLN A 240 -3.24 14.09 17.83
N MET A 241 -3.51 14.07 16.51
CA MET A 241 -2.79 14.87 15.54
C MET A 241 -3.02 16.38 15.72
N VAL A 242 -4.24 16.80 16.05
CA VAL A 242 -4.55 18.21 16.41
C VAL A 242 -3.76 18.68 17.61
N HIS A 243 -3.52 17.78 18.57
CA HIS A 243 -2.66 18.05 19.74
C HIS A 243 -1.15 17.90 19.46
N GLY A 244 -0.74 17.91 18.18
CA GLY A 244 0.67 17.90 17.77
C GLY A 244 1.34 16.53 17.76
N LYS A 245 0.60 15.44 17.99
CA LYS A 245 1.18 14.09 17.98
C LYS A 245 1.30 13.58 16.54
N GLY A 246 2.53 13.36 16.07
CA GLY A 246 2.79 12.70 14.80
C GLY A 246 2.33 11.24 14.82
N MET A 247 1.64 10.81 13.77
CA MET A 247 1.14 9.44 13.62
C MET A 247 1.80 8.77 12.40
N ALA A 248 2.25 7.53 12.53
CA ALA A 248 2.81 6.76 11.43
C ALA A 248 1.68 6.26 10.51
N LEU A 249 1.27 7.09 9.57
CA LEU A 249 0.13 6.81 8.68
C LEU A 249 0.53 5.91 7.50
N ALA A 250 1.76 6.02 6.98
CA ALA A 250 2.22 5.22 5.85
C ALA A 250 2.15 3.71 6.12
N PRO A 251 2.68 3.16 7.24
CA PRO A 251 2.55 1.73 7.53
C PRO A 251 1.10 1.27 7.70
N ALA A 252 0.24 2.13 8.25
CA ALA A 252 -1.17 1.79 8.42
C ALA A 252 -1.94 1.75 7.09
N ALA A 253 -1.69 2.71 6.21
CA ALA A 253 -2.27 2.74 4.87
C ALA A 253 -1.74 1.57 4.00
N LEU A 254 -0.44 1.26 4.09
CA LEU A 254 0.17 0.14 3.36
C LEU A 254 -0.38 -1.21 3.83
N ALA A 255 -0.55 -1.41 5.14
CA ALA A 255 -1.19 -2.62 5.68
C ALA A 255 -2.61 -2.80 5.12
N SER A 256 -3.41 -1.74 5.09
CA SER A 256 -4.75 -1.78 4.51
C SER A 256 -4.73 -2.09 3.02
N LEU A 257 -3.78 -1.52 2.26
CA LEU A 257 -3.59 -1.83 0.84
C LEU A 257 -3.27 -3.31 0.61
N TYR A 258 -2.34 -3.89 1.37
CA TYR A 258 -1.95 -5.30 1.25
C TYR A 258 -3.11 -6.25 1.60
N ARG A 259 -3.86 -5.96 2.67
CA ARG A 259 -5.08 -6.68 3.05
C ARG A 259 -6.10 -6.69 1.91
N ASP A 260 -6.34 -5.54 1.33
CA ASP A 260 -7.40 -5.38 0.32
C ASP A 260 -6.99 -5.96 -1.03
N LEU A 261 -5.71 -5.87 -1.42
CA LEU A 261 -5.16 -6.60 -2.56
C LEU A 261 -5.28 -8.12 -2.37
N SER A 262 -5.05 -8.61 -1.15
CA SER A 262 -5.21 -10.03 -0.83
C SER A 262 -6.67 -10.47 -0.87
N SER A 263 -7.59 -9.61 -0.45
CA SER A 263 -9.02 -9.85 -0.52
C SER A 263 -9.53 -9.79 -1.96
N LEU A 264 -9.08 -8.82 -2.74
CA LEU A 264 -9.40 -8.71 -4.18
C LEU A 264 -8.86 -9.92 -4.94
N LYS A 265 -7.62 -10.36 -4.67
CA LYS A 265 -7.04 -11.56 -5.28
C LYS A 265 -7.88 -12.80 -4.97
N ARG A 266 -8.33 -12.97 -3.74
CA ARG A 266 -9.20 -14.08 -3.34
C ARG A 266 -10.53 -14.03 -4.09
N HIS A 267 -11.15 -12.86 -4.20
CA HIS A 267 -12.38 -12.65 -4.94
C HIS A 267 -12.22 -13.03 -6.43
N ILE A 268 -11.12 -12.62 -7.05
CA ILE A 268 -10.78 -12.98 -8.45
C ILE A 268 -10.63 -14.50 -8.62
N ILE A 269 -9.96 -15.18 -7.67
CA ILE A 269 -9.70 -16.62 -7.76
C ILE A 269 -10.98 -17.43 -7.55
N CYS A 270 -11.79 -17.06 -6.56
CA CYS A 270 -13.04 -17.77 -6.24
C CYS A 270 -14.12 -17.54 -7.30
N ASN A 271 -13.88 -16.64 -8.28
CA ASN A 271 -14.87 -16.23 -9.27
C ASN A 271 -16.25 -15.97 -8.64
N ASN A 272 -16.22 -15.30 -7.47
CA ASN A 272 -17.41 -15.04 -6.69
C ASN A 272 -18.26 -14.00 -7.42
N GLN A 273 -19.52 -14.35 -7.74
CA GLN A 273 -20.47 -13.42 -8.37
C GLN A 273 -21.03 -12.38 -7.40
N GLU A 274 -20.70 -12.49 -6.11
CA GLU A 274 -21.07 -11.46 -5.14
C GLU A 274 -20.32 -10.15 -5.43
N LYS A 275 -21.02 -9.05 -5.19
CA LYS A 275 -20.48 -7.73 -5.37
C LYS A 275 -19.33 -7.44 -4.39
N PHE A 276 -18.11 -7.32 -4.88
CA PHE A 276 -16.96 -6.93 -4.09
C PHE A 276 -16.69 -5.43 -4.24
N VAL A 277 -16.62 -4.70 -3.10
CA VAL A 277 -16.35 -3.26 -3.11
C VAL A 277 -14.94 -3.01 -2.58
N VAL A 278 -14.11 -2.37 -3.40
CA VAL A 278 -12.76 -1.97 -3.03
C VAL A 278 -12.75 -0.50 -2.63
N GLY A 279 -12.33 -0.21 -1.41
CA GLY A 279 -12.33 1.14 -0.86
C GLY A 279 -10.97 1.72 -0.49
N THR A 280 -9.93 0.92 -0.42
CA THR A 280 -8.57 1.35 -0.06
C THR A 280 -8.03 2.47 -0.95
N PRO A 281 -7.00 3.21 -0.52
CA PRO A 281 -6.34 4.23 -1.32
C PRO A 281 -5.56 3.63 -2.51
N LEU A 282 -6.27 2.93 -3.41
CA LEU A 282 -5.72 2.37 -4.65
C LEU A 282 -5.18 3.45 -5.61
N ASN A 283 -5.46 4.73 -5.33
CA ASN A 283 -4.79 5.83 -6.01
C ASN A 283 -3.27 5.76 -5.86
N VAL A 284 -2.76 5.38 -4.68
CA VAL A 284 -1.32 5.17 -4.48
C VAL A 284 -0.82 4.02 -5.33
N LEU A 285 -1.56 2.90 -5.43
CA LEU A 285 -1.22 1.80 -6.33
C LEU A 285 -1.17 2.24 -7.79
N GLN A 286 -2.18 3.01 -8.25
CA GLN A 286 -2.20 3.51 -9.62
C GLN A 286 -1.05 4.47 -9.91
N LEU A 287 -0.75 5.38 -8.96
CA LEU A 287 0.40 6.29 -9.06
C LEU A 287 1.72 5.51 -9.09
N TRP A 288 1.84 4.46 -8.27
CA TRP A 288 2.98 3.55 -8.27
C TRP A 288 3.16 2.85 -9.62
N ILE A 289 2.08 2.40 -10.26
CA ILE A 289 2.12 1.83 -11.62
C ILE A 289 2.64 2.87 -12.62
N TRP A 290 2.13 4.09 -12.58
CA TRP A 290 2.55 5.15 -13.51
C TRP A 290 4.00 5.60 -13.29
N GLU A 291 4.50 5.53 -12.08
CA GLU A 291 5.92 5.83 -11.82
C GLU A 291 6.84 4.73 -12.33
N ARG A 292 6.42 3.46 -12.25
CA ARG A 292 7.30 2.31 -12.52
C ARG A 292 7.10 1.66 -13.89
N PHE A 293 5.95 1.84 -14.52
CA PHE A 293 5.66 1.33 -15.87
C PHE A 293 5.44 2.48 -16.86
N PRO A 294 6.49 2.98 -17.54
CA PRO A 294 6.38 4.13 -18.43
C PRO A 294 5.35 3.99 -19.55
N ALA A 295 5.15 2.77 -20.05
CA ALA A 295 4.18 2.49 -21.09
C ALA A 295 2.70 2.63 -20.64
N LEU A 296 2.46 2.46 -19.32
CA LEU A 296 1.13 2.61 -18.71
C LEU A 296 0.85 4.05 -18.24
N ARG A 297 1.78 4.97 -18.45
CA ARG A 297 1.64 6.38 -18.08
C ARG A 297 0.65 7.11 -18.96
N PRO A 298 -0.09 8.06 -18.40
CA PRO A 298 -0.87 9.02 -19.21
C PRO A 298 0.02 9.84 -20.14
N LYS A 299 -0.28 9.86 -21.43
CA LYS A 299 0.55 10.54 -22.45
C LYS A 299 0.71 12.06 -22.27
N ARG A 300 -0.17 12.71 -21.49
CA ARG A 300 -0.20 14.18 -21.32
C ARG A 300 0.39 14.69 -19.99
N ALA A 301 0.86 13.83 -19.11
CA ALA A 301 1.23 14.25 -17.77
C ALA A 301 2.52 15.10 -17.70
N VAL A 302 3.48 14.84 -18.57
CA VAL A 302 4.84 15.38 -18.45
C VAL A 302 4.95 16.83 -18.96
N SER A 303 4.26 17.19 -20.04
CA SER A 303 4.46 18.49 -20.70
C SER A 303 3.81 19.71 -20.02
N PHE A 304 2.81 19.49 -19.16
CA PHE A 304 2.06 20.61 -18.54
C PHE A 304 2.72 21.14 -17.26
N LEU A 305 3.64 20.39 -16.67
CA LEU A 305 4.17 20.64 -15.32
C LEU A 305 5.68 20.85 -15.27
N GLU A 306 6.36 20.78 -16.42
CA GLU A 306 7.79 21.13 -16.52
C GLU A 306 7.99 22.59 -16.11
N GLY A 307 8.82 22.80 -15.07
CA GLY A 307 9.13 24.15 -14.57
C GLY A 307 8.23 24.67 -13.43
N ARG A 308 7.24 23.88 -12.93
CA ARG A 308 6.47 24.25 -11.74
C ARG A 308 7.00 23.55 -10.49
N ASN A 309 7.16 24.28 -9.40
CA ASN A 309 7.37 23.69 -8.07
C ASN A 309 6.09 22.97 -7.65
N LEU A 310 6.06 21.65 -7.90
CA LEU A 310 4.93 20.81 -7.48
C LEU A 310 5.04 20.52 -5.99
N PRO A 311 3.95 20.64 -5.23
CA PRO A 311 3.97 20.39 -3.80
C PRO A 311 4.27 18.91 -3.46
N THR A 312 3.89 17.99 -4.35
CA THR A 312 4.13 16.55 -4.20
C THR A 312 4.42 15.91 -5.55
N ARG A 313 5.10 14.77 -5.55
CA ARG A 313 5.35 14.01 -6.78
C ARG A 313 4.05 13.53 -7.44
N ALA A 314 3.06 13.16 -6.63
CA ALA A 314 1.75 12.75 -7.13
C ALA A 314 1.03 13.84 -7.94
N ALA A 315 1.29 15.13 -7.64
CA ALA A 315 0.64 16.26 -8.31
C ALA A 315 0.86 16.26 -9.84
N ARG A 316 1.97 15.68 -10.33
CA ARG A 316 2.23 15.53 -11.78
C ARG A 316 1.18 14.69 -12.52
N TRP A 317 0.48 13.82 -11.80
CA TRP A 317 -0.54 12.92 -12.31
C TRP A 317 -1.97 13.43 -12.08
N GLY A 318 -2.11 14.62 -11.50
CA GLY A 318 -3.41 15.21 -11.22
C GLY A 318 -4.15 15.66 -12.48
N ASN A 319 -5.47 15.41 -12.52
CA ASN A 319 -6.39 15.81 -13.60
C ASN A 319 -6.09 15.18 -14.97
N VAL A 320 -5.32 14.11 -15.03
CA VAL A 320 -4.99 13.40 -16.26
C VAL A 320 -6.05 12.32 -16.53
N GLN A 321 -6.45 12.17 -17.78
CA GLN A 321 -7.35 11.09 -18.21
C GLN A 321 -6.55 9.98 -18.87
N THR A 322 -6.81 8.75 -18.45
CA THR A 322 -6.27 7.54 -19.09
C THR A 322 -7.39 6.55 -19.31
N ARG A 323 -7.27 5.82 -20.40
CA ARG A 323 -8.05 4.61 -20.66
C ARG A 323 -7.18 3.72 -21.54
N LEU A 324 -6.81 2.56 -21.03
CA LEU A 324 -6.02 1.56 -21.74
C LEU A 324 -6.87 0.29 -21.86
N ASP A 325 -6.70 -0.43 -22.97
CA ASP A 325 -7.32 -1.74 -23.13
C ASP A 325 -6.59 -2.77 -22.26
N SER A 326 -7.35 -3.70 -21.69
CA SER A 326 -6.80 -4.69 -20.74
C SER A 326 -5.75 -5.62 -21.35
N SER A 327 -5.81 -5.89 -22.65
CA SER A 327 -4.79 -6.67 -23.38
C SER A 327 -3.43 -5.98 -23.40
N ASP A 328 -3.41 -4.67 -23.66
CA ASP A 328 -2.19 -3.87 -23.67
C ASP A 328 -1.58 -3.76 -22.29
N VAL A 329 -2.42 -3.58 -21.25
CA VAL A 329 -1.98 -3.51 -19.85
C VAL A 329 -1.26 -4.78 -19.43
N ARG A 330 -1.83 -5.94 -19.73
CA ARG A 330 -1.24 -7.22 -19.34
C ARG A 330 0.11 -7.46 -20.01
N GLY A 331 0.23 -7.18 -21.30
CA GLY A 331 1.47 -7.32 -22.05
C GLY A 331 2.60 -6.45 -21.46
N GLU A 332 2.28 -5.21 -21.08
CA GLU A 332 3.24 -4.30 -20.46
C GLU A 332 3.64 -4.74 -19.04
N LEU A 333 2.72 -5.28 -18.25
CA LEU A 333 3.03 -5.82 -16.93
C LEU A 333 3.90 -7.10 -17.00
N GLU A 334 3.73 -7.90 -18.03
CA GLU A 334 4.52 -9.13 -18.26
C GLU A 334 5.90 -8.86 -18.89
N SER A 335 6.14 -7.64 -19.41
CA SER A 335 7.39 -7.26 -20.06
C SER A 335 8.42 -6.68 -19.08
N PRO A 336 9.63 -7.26 -18.98
CA PRO A 336 10.66 -6.76 -18.04
C PRO A 336 11.37 -5.50 -18.53
N THR A 337 11.20 -5.13 -19.82
CA THR A 337 12.10 -4.22 -20.53
C THR A 337 11.98 -2.76 -20.12
N ARG A 338 10.93 -2.40 -19.38
CA ARG A 338 10.60 -1.00 -19.11
C ARG A 338 10.20 -0.72 -17.66
N PHE A 339 10.48 -1.62 -16.71
CA PHE A 339 10.21 -1.36 -15.31
C PHE A 339 11.28 -0.46 -14.70
N GLU A 340 10.87 0.70 -14.18
CA GLU A 340 11.75 1.61 -13.47
C GLU A 340 11.88 1.21 -12.01
N TRP A 341 13.05 0.70 -11.64
CA TRP A 341 13.32 0.21 -10.28
C TRP A 341 13.36 1.34 -9.25
N MET A 342 13.93 2.48 -9.58
CA MET A 342 14.13 3.63 -8.69
C MET A 342 13.63 4.93 -9.34
N PRO A 343 12.31 5.11 -9.55
CA PRO A 343 11.78 6.28 -10.25
C PRO A 343 11.96 7.59 -9.49
N TYR A 344 12.27 7.52 -8.20
CA TYR A 344 12.46 8.69 -7.33
C TYR A 344 13.90 9.19 -7.29
N GLY A 345 14.80 8.52 -8.01
CA GLY A 345 16.24 8.73 -7.97
C GLY A 345 16.93 7.85 -6.92
N SER A 346 18.25 7.84 -6.93
CA SER A 346 18.99 7.27 -5.81
C SER A 346 18.60 8.04 -4.54
N THR A 347 18.42 7.31 -3.46
CA THR A 347 17.99 7.86 -2.16
C THR A 347 18.53 9.28 -1.94
N ASN A 348 17.63 10.25 -1.74
CA ASN A 348 17.99 11.68 -1.46
C ASN A 348 18.80 11.88 -0.17
N VAL A 349 19.42 10.82 0.33
CA VAL A 349 20.14 10.79 1.61
C VAL A 349 21.53 11.41 1.50
N GLY A 350 22.04 11.64 0.28
CA GLY A 350 23.33 12.35 0.06
C GLY A 350 24.58 11.63 0.56
N LEU A 351 24.46 10.41 1.07
CA LEU A 351 25.52 9.66 1.76
C LEU A 351 25.93 8.38 0.98
N HIS A 352 25.96 8.46 -0.35
CA HIS A 352 26.32 7.32 -1.18
C HIS A 352 27.72 6.78 -0.90
N GLY A 353 27.86 5.46 -0.91
CA GLY A 353 29.13 4.76 -0.70
C GLY A 353 29.60 4.76 0.76
N SER A 354 28.71 5.00 1.73
CA SER A 354 29.10 5.10 3.13
C SER A 354 28.17 4.34 4.08
N TRP A 355 28.74 4.00 5.25
CA TRP A 355 27.97 3.51 6.39
C TRP A 355 27.32 4.67 7.13
N VAL A 356 26.07 4.49 7.50
CA VAL A 356 25.29 5.42 8.31
C VAL A 356 25.09 4.81 9.68
N SER A 357 25.48 5.52 10.72
CA SER A 357 25.40 5.07 12.12
C SER A 357 24.21 5.68 12.85
N GLY A 358 23.96 5.17 14.06
CA GLY A 358 22.87 5.62 14.91
C GLY A 358 22.83 7.12 15.17
N ASP A 359 23.98 7.77 15.36
CA ASP A 359 24.05 9.22 15.64
C ASP A 359 23.57 10.05 14.44
N ASP A 360 23.94 9.65 13.21
CA ASP A 360 23.48 10.31 11.99
C ASP A 360 21.97 10.11 11.82
N ILE A 361 21.48 8.90 12.10
CA ILE A 361 20.07 8.54 11.96
C ILE A 361 19.22 9.34 12.96
N VAL A 362 19.67 9.50 14.20
CA VAL A 362 18.95 10.28 15.23
C VAL A 362 18.71 11.73 14.77
N ARG A 363 19.69 12.32 14.08
CA ARG A 363 19.65 13.73 13.66
C ARG A 363 18.82 14.01 12.41
N SER A 364 18.48 12.96 11.63
CA SER A 364 17.78 13.13 10.35
C SER A 364 16.50 12.29 10.29
N LYS A 365 15.35 12.97 10.14
CA LYS A 365 14.05 12.30 9.89
C LYS A 365 14.06 11.51 8.58
N GLU A 366 14.80 11.96 7.59
CA GLU A 366 14.96 11.30 6.29
C GLU A 366 15.68 9.96 6.47
N LEU A 367 16.79 9.94 7.23
CA LEU A 367 17.52 8.71 7.54
C LEU A 367 16.69 7.74 8.39
N GLN A 368 15.94 8.25 9.37
CA GLN A 368 15.01 7.43 10.16
C GLN A 368 13.91 6.82 9.30
N SER A 369 13.39 7.56 8.33
CA SER A 369 12.39 7.07 7.39
C SER A 369 12.99 6.02 6.46
N PHE A 370 14.18 6.28 5.92
CA PHE A 370 14.88 5.35 5.05
C PHE A 370 15.22 4.04 5.76
N ALA A 371 15.67 4.06 7.00
CA ALA A 371 15.85 2.85 7.80
C ALA A 371 14.58 1.98 7.88
N ARG A 372 13.39 2.61 7.95
CA ARG A 372 12.12 1.88 7.95
C ARG A 372 11.73 1.37 6.56
N TYR A 373 12.13 2.05 5.48
CA TYR A 373 11.89 1.56 4.12
C TYR A 373 12.62 0.24 3.84
N ILE A 374 13.86 0.13 4.34
CA ILE A 374 14.73 -1.02 4.05
C ILE A 374 14.64 -2.15 5.07
N ARG A 375 13.99 -1.93 6.22
CA ARG A 375 13.92 -2.91 7.30
C ARG A 375 12.69 -3.81 7.17
N ALA A 376 12.92 -5.12 7.23
CA ALA A 376 11.83 -6.10 7.33
C ALA A 376 11.11 -5.95 8.67
N SER A 377 9.78 -5.81 8.64
CA SER A 377 8.98 -5.50 9.83
C SER A 377 7.51 -5.93 9.68
N TYR A 378 6.67 -5.52 10.61
CA TYR A 378 5.22 -5.64 10.51
C TYR A 378 4.59 -4.26 10.33
N LEU A 379 3.65 -4.18 9.41
CA LEU A 379 2.81 -3.00 9.18
C LEU A 379 1.54 -3.14 10.01
N ILE A 380 1.23 -2.13 10.81
CA ILE A 380 0.06 -2.13 11.70
C ILE A 380 -1.00 -1.19 11.11
N GLY A 381 -2.02 -1.76 10.48
CA GLY A 381 -3.23 -1.06 10.06
C GLY A 381 -4.26 -0.94 11.18
N MET A 382 -5.39 -0.28 10.90
CA MET A 382 -6.48 -0.14 11.86
C MET A 382 -7.00 -1.50 12.36
N TYR A 383 -7.18 -2.46 11.44
CA TYR A 383 -7.78 -3.78 11.71
C TYR A 383 -6.95 -4.95 11.22
N CYS A 384 -5.77 -4.70 10.64
CA CYS A 384 -4.90 -5.73 10.10
C CYS A 384 -3.46 -5.53 10.57
N THR A 385 -2.69 -6.60 10.48
CA THR A 385 -1.23 -6.59 10.66
C THR A 385 -0.65 -7.39 9.50
N GLU A 386 0.18 -6.75 8.70
CA GLU A 386 0.75 -7.33 7.49
C GLU A 386 2.27 -7.41 7.60
N LYS A 387 2.87 -8.34 6.89
CA LYS A 387 4.32 -8.47 6.80
C LYS A 387 4.87 -7.51 5.75
N TYR A 388 5.97 -6.85 6.08
CA TYR A 388 6.72 -5.99 5.17
C TYR A 388 8.06 -6.64 4.83
N HIS A 389 8.27 -6.98 3.57
CA HIS A 389 9.40 -7.75 3.07
C HIS A 389 10.24 -6.96 2.06
N PRO A 390 10.92 -5.88 2.45
CA PRO A 390 11.70 -5.05 1.52
C PRO A 390 12.84 -5.82 0.86
N HIS A 391 13.41 -6.83 1.52
CA HIS A 391 14.45 -7.70 0.97
C HIS A 391 14.01 -8.50 -0.26
N ARG A 392 12.68 -8.74 -0.45
CA ARG A 392 12.15 -9.39 -1.66
C ARG A 392 12.13 -8.47 -2.88
N VAL A 393 12.17 -7.18 -2.65
CA VAL A 393 12.12 -6.13 -3.68
C VAL A 393 13.26 -5.12 -3.50
N ALA A 394 14.42 -5.59 -3.05
CA ALA A 394 15.57 -4.79 -2.67
C ALA A 394 16.01 -3.83 -3.78
N ARG A 395 15.91 -4.24 -5.05
CA ARG A 395 16.21 -3.40 -6.22
C ARG A 395 15.37 -2.11 -6.28
N GLN A 396 14.15 -2.13 -5.77
CA GLN A 396 13.30 -0.92 -5.70
C GLN A 396 13.86 0.13 -4.74
N LEU A 397 14.66 -0.30 -3.77
CA LEU A 397 15.23 0.51 -2.71
C LEU A 397 16.75 0.77 -2.88
N GLY A 398 17.29 0.41 -4.07
CA GLY A 398 18.70 0.66 -4.40
C GLY A 398 19.70 -0.41 -3.95
N PHE A 399 19.23 -1.59 -3.53
CA PHE A 399 20.06 -2.70 -3.07
C PHE A 399 20.04 -3.87 -4.04
N ASP A 400 21.11 -4.68 -4.00
CA ASP A 400 21.17 -5.90 -4.79
C ASP A 400 20.13 -6.93 -4.30
N GLN A 401 19.60 -7.70 -5.23
CA GLN A 401 18.60 -8.72 -4.95
C GLN A 401 19.28 -10.08 -4.80
N ASP A 402 19.08 -10.71 -3.65
CA ASP A 402 19.47 -12.08 -3.38
C ASP A 402 18.24 -12.96 -3.10
N MET A 403 18.46 -14.26 -2.89
CA MET A 403 17.41 -15.21 -2.55
C MET A 403 16.61 -14.71 -1.34
N PRO A 404 15.27 -14.66 -1.44
CA PRO A 404 14.46 -14.19 -0.34
C PRO A 404 14.49 -15.21 0.82
N ALA A 405 14.55 -14.69 2.02
CA ALA A 405 14.49 -15.50 3.22
C ALA A 405 13.08 -15.58 3.80
N THR A 406 12.83 -16.64 4.58
CA THR A 406 11.58 -16.80 5.29
C THR A 406 11.49 -15.79 6.44
N PHE A 407 10.34 -15.17 6.58
CA PHE A 407 10.05 -14.30 7.71
C PHE A 407 9.24 -15.10 8.76
N PRO A 408 9.69 -15.19 10.01
CA PRO A 408 9.02 -16.02 11.00
C PRO A 408 7.57 -15.61 11.19
N ARG A 409 6.67 -16.59 11.34
CA ARG A 409 5.29 -16.34 11.73
C ARG A 409 5.26 -16.09 13.23
N ILE A 410 5.17 -14.85 13.62
CA ILE A 410 4.97 -14.50 15.02
C ILE A 410 3.46 -14.37 15.27
N ARG A 411 2.93 -15.21 16.15
CA ARG A 411 1.62 -14.98 16.76
C ARG A 411 1.79 -13.94 17.85
N SER A 412 1.93 -12.69 17.47
CA SER A 412 2.14 -11.59 18.40
C SER A 412 0.95 -10.64 18.40
N SER A 413 0.77 -9.96 19.51
CA SER A 413 -0.18 -8.84 19.59
C SER A 413 0.27 -7.70 18.65
N TRP A 414 -0.66 -6.81 18.29
CA TRP A 414 -0.28 -5.63 17.50
C TRP A 414 0.79 -4.77 18.21
N LYS A 415 0.80 -4.76 19.56
CA LYS A 415 1.80 -4.03 20.36
C LYS A 415 3.21 -4.59 20.16
N GLU A 416 3.35 -5.91 20.12
CA GLU A 416 4.62 -6.59 19.88
C GLU A 416 5.10 -6.34 18.45
N SER A 417 4.18 -6.42 17.49
CA SER A 417 4.46 -6.09 16.08
C SER A 417 4.88 -4.62 15.92
N TRP A 418 4.26 -3.70 16.67
CA TRP A 418 4.63 -2.30 16.68
C TRP A 418 6.03 -2.06 17.23
N ARG A 419 6.41 -2.69 18.35
CA ARG A 419 7.78 -2.59 18.89
C ARG A 419 8.85 -3.00 17.89
N ARG A 420 8.52 -3.89 16.97
CA ARG A 420 9.41 -4.27 15.87
C ARG A 420 9.44 -3.25 14.73
N TYR A 421 8.36 -2.53 14.50
CA TYR A 421 8.32 -1.42 13.56
C TYR A 421 9.00 -0.18 14.12
N ASP A 422 8.75 0.14 15.38
CA ASP A 422 9.26 1.32 16.07
C ASP A 422 10.72 1.12 16.48
N LEU A 423 11.61 1.63 15.63
CA LEU A 423 13.05 1.49 15.79
C LEU A 423 13.61 2.47 16.81
N ASN A 424 14.58 2.01 17.61
CA ASN A 424 15.51 2.90 18.27
C ASN A 424 16.60 3.32 17.27
N PRO A 425 16.62 4.58 16.78
CA PRO A 425 17.57 5.01 15.76
C PRO A 425 19.03 4.86 16.15
N GLN A 426 19.36 4.96 17.46
CA GLN A 426 20.74 4.84 17.96
C GLN A 426 21.36 3.46 17.75
N ARG A 427 20.51 2.43 17.51
CA ARG A 427 20.96 1.04 17.37
C ARG A 427 21.00 0.54 15.95
N ILE A 428 20.71 1.40 15.01
CA ILE A 428 20.61 1.04 13.60
C ILE A 428 21.88 1.43 12.88
N THR A 429 22.35 0.53 12.02
CA THR A 429 23.42 0.80 11.07
C THR A 429 23.05 0.22 9.70
N PHE A 430 23.26 0.97 8.65
CA PHE A 430 23.08 0.50 7.27
C PHE A 430 24.09 1.18 6.33
N PHE A 431 24.30 0.55 5.18
CA PHE A 431 25.12 1.10 4.10
C PHE A 431 24.22 1.68 3.02
N VAL A 432 24.60 2.80 2.42
CA VAL A 432 23.91 3.40 1.27
C VAL A 432 24.73 3.11 0.01
N PRO A 433 24.30 2.18 -0.87
CA PRO A 433 25.06 1.84 -2.08
C PRO A 433 25.18 3.02 -3.04
N ASP A 434 26.31 3.09 -3.75
CA ASP A 434 26.57 4.03 -4.85
C ASP A 434 26.48 3.37 -6.22
N SER A 435 26.29 2.05 -6.26
CA SER A 435 26.23 1.25 -7.47
C SER A 435 24.78 0.97 -7.89
N GLN A 436 24.58 0.79 -9.20
CA GLN A 436 23.28 0.35 -9.71
C GLN A 436 22.94 -1.05 -9.20
N PRO A 437 21.73 -1.26 -8.65
CA PRO A 437 21.33 -2.54 -8.10
C PRO A 437 21.19 -3.61 -9.19
N GLY A 438 21.57 -4.82 -8.86
CA GLY A 438 21.43 -6.00 -9.72
C GLY A 438 20.90 -7.20 -8.96
N ILE A 439 21.16 -8.39 -9.53
CA ILE A 439 20.75 -9.67 -8.92
C ILE A 439 21.96 -10.60 -8.80
N THR A 440 21.95 -11.51 -7.82
CA THR A 440 22.94 -12.57 -7.71
C THR A 440 22.63 -13.71 -8.70
N LYS A 441 23.67 -14.53 -9.02
CA LYS A 441 23.45 -15.76 -9.79
C LYS A 441 22.52 -16.74 -9.09
N ASP A 442 22.59 -16.80 -7.76
CA ASP A 442 21.77 -17.68 -6.94
C ASP A 442 20.30 -17.23 -6.95
N TYR A 443 20.01 -15.91 -6.87
CA TYR A 443 18.67 -15.39 -7.08
C TYR A 443 18.13 -15.74 -8.47
N MET A 444 18.93 -15.57 -9.53
CA MET A 444 18.50 -15.91 -10.89
C MET A 444 18.16 -17.39 -11.04
N LYS A 445 18.97 -18.30 -10.45
CA LYS A 445 18.70 -19.74 -10.43
C LYS A 445 17.42 -20.04 -9.65
N TRP A 446 17.31 -19.53 -8.44
CA TRP A 446 16.12 -19.67 -7.58
C TRP A 446 14.85 -19.17 -8.29
N TRP A 447 14.91 -18.02 -8.97
CA TRP A 447 13.78 -17.47 -9.71
C TRP A 447 13.33 -18.35 -10.87
N LYS A 448 14.25 -18.92 -11.61
CA LYS A 448 13.94 -19.89 -12.69
C LYS A 448 13.25 -21.14 -12.14
N GLU A 449 13.75 -21.72 -11.06
CA GLU A 449 13.16 -22.88 -10.39
C GLU A 449 11.75 -22.55 -9.87
N PHE A 450 11.57 -21.37 -9.23
CA PHE A 450 10.28 -20.88 -8.76
C PHE A 450 9.27 -20.78 -9.92
N ARG A 451 9.66 -20.24 -11.06
CA ARG A 451 8.81 -20.15 -12.24
C ARG A 451 8.43 -21.50 -12.82
N CYS A 452 9.39 -22.41 -12.97
CA CYS A 452 9.12 -23.76 -13.43
C CYS A 452 8.12 -24.51 -12.54
N ALA A 453 8.24 -24.39 -11.23
CA ALA A 453 7.31 -24.96 -10.27
C ALA A 453 5.91 -24.36 -10.39
N THR A 454 5.83 -23.05 -10.61
CA THR A 454 4.57 -22.32 -10.81
C THR A 454 3.86 -22.75 -12.08
N ASP A 455 4.57 -22.84 -13.20
CA ASP A 455 3.98 -23.24 -14.49
C ASP A 455 3.51 -24.70 -14.47
N THR A 456 4.22 -25.58 -13.79
CA THR A 456 3.79 -26.97 -13.57
C THR A 456 2.51 -27.04 -12.76
N SER A 457 2.39 -26.23 -11.71
CA SER A 457 1.17 -26.16 -10.89
C SER A 457 -0.02 -25.61 -11.67
N LYS A 458 0.18 -24.59 -12.52
CA LYS A 458 -0.84 -24.06 -13.42
C LYS A 458 -1.37 -25.12 -14.38
N LYS A 459 -0.45 -25.89 -15.00
CA LYS A 459 -0.81 -26.98 -15.92
C LYS A 459 -1.63 -28.09 -15.24
N ARG A 460 -1.21 -28.51 -14.03
CA ARG A 460 -1.95 -29.52 -13.24
C ARG A 460 -3.36 -29.04 -12.88
N MET A 461 -3.50 -27.80 -12.47
CA MET A 461 -4.80 -27.24 -12.11
C MET A 461 -5.73 -27.10 -13.32
N ALA A 462 -5.21 -26.69 -14.47
CA ALA A 462 -5.97 -26.63 -15.73
C ALA A 462 -6.44 -28.03 -16.17
N ALA A 463 -5.64 -29.06 -16.03
CA ALA A 463 -6.03 -30.44 -16.32
C ALA A 463 -7.16 -30.92 -15.40
N VAL A 464 -7.09 -30.67 -14.10
CA VAL A 464 -8.15 -31.02 -13.13
C VAL A 464 -9.47 -30.32 -13.46
N ILE A 465 -9.43 -29.06 -13.87
CA ILE A 465 -10.64 -28.30 -14.27
C ILE A 465 -11.24 -28.89 -15.55
N GLN A 466 -10.42 -29.29 -16.52
CA GLN A 466 -10.90 -29.93 -17.75
C GLN A 466 -11.52 -31.32 -17.49
N GLU A 467 -10.89 -32.13 -16.64
CA GLU A 467 -11.43 -33.44 -16.23
C GLU A 467 -12.75 -33.29 -15.45
N GLY A 468 -12.86 -32.30 -14.56
CA GLY A 468 -14.10 -32.01 -13.84
C GLY A 468 -15.22 -31.51 -14.74
N ALA A 469 -14.92 -30.77 -15.81
CA ALA A 469 -15.90 -30.31 -16.81
C ALA A 469 -16.36 -31.43 -17.73
N SER A 470 -15.51 -32.41 -18.05
CA SER A 470 -15.84 -33.55 -18.90
C SER A 470 -16.67 -34.63 -18.17
N SER A 471 -16.56 -34.71 -16.84
CA SER A 471 -17.34 -35.64 -16.02
C SER A 471 -18.78 -35.18 -15.71
N SER A 472 -19.14 -33.93 -16.03
CA SER A 472 -20.49 -33.39 -15.81
C SER A 472 -21.42 -33.52 -17.03
N THR A 473 -20.99 -34.14 -18.12
CA THR A 473 -21.81 -34.42 -19.33
C THR A 473 -22.16 -35.90 -19.44
N ASP A 474 -22.89 -36.43 -18.46
CA ASP A 474 -23.60 -37.71 -18.62
C ASP A 474 -25.11 -37.43 -18.70
N PRO A 475 -25.76 -37.56 -19.89
CA PRO A 475 -27.21 -37.33 -20.05
C PRO A 475 -27.95 -38.63 -19.89
N GLY A 476 -28.34 -39.02 -18.69
CA GLY A 476 -29.14 -40.22 -18.58
C GLY A 476 -29.64 -40.62 -17.20
N ILE A 477 -30.48 -39.84 -16.56
CA ILE A 477 -31.50 -40.44 -15.64
C ILE A 477 -32.82 -39.67 -15.80
N LYS A 478 -33.73 -40.23 -16.61
CA LYS A 478 -35.14 -39.86 -16.61
C LYS A 478 -35.75 -40.27 -15.27
N ARG A 479 -36.06 -39.32 -14.40
CA ARG A 479 -36.92 -39.57 -13.24
C ARG A 479 -38.37 -39.60 -13.70
N GLN A 480 -39.00 -40.79 -13.65
CA GLN A 480 -40.45 -40.97 -13.69
C GLN A 480 -41.09 -40.25 -12.49
N ARG A 481 -42.01 -39.34 -12.74
CA ARG A 481 -42.94 -38.80 -11.74
C ARG A 481 -43.96 -39.88 -11.44
N GLN A 482 -44.05 -40.36 -10.22
CA GLN A 482 -45.23 -41.03 -9.67
C GLN A 482 -46.09 -39.96 -9.00
N ASP A 483 -47.24 -39.73 -9.58
CA ASP A 483 -48.33 -38.97 -8.96
C ASP A 483 -48.95 -39.84 -7.86
N THR A 484 -48.83 -39.37 -6.61
CA THR A 484 -49.61 -39.94 -5.51
C THR A 484 -50.62 -38.89 -5.05
N GLN A 485 -51.87 -39.06 -5.49
CA GLN A 485 -53.04 -38.40 -4.90
C GLN A 485 -53.19 -38.87 -3.45
N VAL A 486 -53.26 -37.94 -2.50
CA VAL A 486 -53.79 -38.18 -1.15
C VAL A 486 -55.04 -37.34 -0.99
N SER A 487 -56.17 -38.02 -0.90
CA SER A 487 -57.50 -37.48 -0.57
C SER A 487 -57.56 -37.06 0.90
N VAL A 488 -58.23 -35.93 1.10
CA VAL A 488 -58.63 -35.38 2.39
C VAL A 488 -59.85 -36.17 2.93
N SER A 489 -59.78 -36.50 4.20
CA SER A 489 -60.94 -36.59 5.08
C SER A 489 -60.53 -36.15 6.47
#